data_30c57e953f7ecb6e5a5ff09df9eb748f
#
_entry.id   30c57e953f7ecb6e5a5ff09df9eb748f
#
_cell.length_a   1.000
_cell.length_b   1.000
_cell.length_c   1.000
_cell.angle_alpha   90.00
_cell.angle_beta   90.00
_cell.angle_gamma   90.00
#
_symmetry.space_group_name_H-M   'P 1'
#
loop_
_entity.id
_entity.type
_entity.pdbx_description
1 polymer ?
#
loop_
_entity_poly.entity_id
_entity_poly.type
_entity_poly.pdbx_seq_one_letter_code
_entity_poly.pdbx_strand_id
1 'polypeptide(L)'
;MKRLIKQGVLVDAQGEYRQDLLIENGVILARAAAIEPDGETELIDASGCYVMPGGIDVHTHFNIDVGIARSCDDFFSGTRAAACGGTTTIVDHMGFGPAGCNLHHQLARYHDYAADQAVVDYSFHGVVQHVDDAILHEMAAMVQEEGISSFKLYLTYQYKLGDHDVLRALARLKEVGALAAVHPENDAAIAARRAALLAAGHCEPWYHPQSRPLECEAEAIARMINLAGLAGNAPLYIVHLSNGLGLEYLKLARRQGQPVWVETCPQYLLLDEQCYYQENGVDYLLSPPLRSRSEQDKLWVGIAAGDIDVVATDHCNFSHVQRMTLSGGDFSRCPNGLPGVENRMLLLFAHGVLGGRISPSRFVALTSANPARLFGLWPRKGNLQLGSDADLVLMDPRGETLIRHAALHDNGDYSPYEGMRCQGRIRLTLSRGEIVARDGEFLGRRGHGRFLARSPFDPALAPDRHWPCPTVAG
;
A
#
# COMPACT_ATOMS: atom_id res chain seq x y z
N MET A 1 11.96 -24.78 -13.65
CA MET A 1 12.50 -23.84 -14.66
C MET A 1 13.62 -23.07 -13.98
N LYS A 2 14.76 -22.92 -14.68
CA LYS A 2 15.97 -22.28 -14.17
C LYS A 2 16.25 -21.01 -14.97
N ARG A 3 16.49 -19.90 -14.28
CA ARG A 3 16.77 -18.59 -14.87
C ARG A 3 17.98 -17.96 -14.22
N LEU A 4 18.77 -17.26 -15.01
CA LEU A 4 19.94 -16.54 -14.54
C LEU A 4 19.85 -15.08 -15.00
N ILE A 5 19.74 -14.17 -14.03
CA ILE A 5 19.73 -12.72 -14.26
C ILE A 5 21.18 -12.25 -14.17
N LYS A 6 21.67 -11.60 -15.25
CA LYS A 6 23.06 -11.16 -15.40
C LYS A 6 23.17 -9.68 -15.62
N GLN A 7 24.34 -9.12 -15.24
CA GLN A 7 24.80 -7.77 -15.57
C GLN A 7 23.96 -6.62 -14.96
N GLY A 8 23.01 -6.92 -14.09
CA GLY A 8 22.25 -5.90 -13.35
C GLY A 8 22.96 -5.46 -12.08
N VAL A 9 22.38 -4.44 -11.43
CA VAL A 9 22.71 -4.05 -10.07
C VAL A 9 21.63 -4.58 -9.16
N LEU A 10 21.94 -5.60 -8.35
CA LEU A 10 21.04 -6.10 -7.33
C LEU A 10 20.90 -5.05 -6.23
N VAL A 11 19.68 -4.74 -5.82
CA VAL A 11 19.41 -3.78 -4.73
C VAL A 11 18.47 -4.42 -3.72
N ASP A 12 18.89 -4.45 -2.48
CA ASP A 12 18.05 -4.78 -1.34
C ASP A 12 18.04 -3.63 -0.32
N ALA A 13 17.34 -3.79 0.80
CA ALA A 13 17.25 -2.74 1.81
C ALA A 13 18.60 -2.44 2.52
N GLN A 14 19.62 -3.27 2.34
CA GLN A 14 20.95 -3.13 2.95
C GLN A 14 21.98 -2.47 2.01
N GLY A 15 21.78 -2.57 0.69
CA GLY A 15 22.77 -2.02 -0.24
C GLY A 15 22.57 -2.41 -1.71
N GLU A 16 23.60 -2.07 -2.50
CA GLU A 16 23.67 -2.31 -3.94
C GLU A 16 24.83 -3.26 -4.24
N TYR A 17 24.62 -4.25 -5.11
CA TYR A 17 25.57 -5.31 -5.38
C TYR A 17 25.67 -5.61 -6.87
N ARG A 18 26.88 -5.64 -7.42
CA ARG A 18 27.12 -6.12 -8.78
C ARG A 18 27.30 -7.64 -8.75
N GLN A 19 26.20 -8.34 -8.85
CA GLN A 19 26.13 -9.79 -8.76
C GLN A 19 25.11 -10.35 -9.75
N ASP A 20 25.33 -11.59 -10.21
CA ASP A 20 24.35 -12.39 -10.91
C ASP A 20 23.40 -13.04 -9.90
N LEU A 21 22.17 -13.33 -10.32
CA LEU A 21 21.12 -13.95 -9.50
C LEU A 21 20.57 -15.18 -10.22
N LEU A 22 20.72 -16.35 -9.61
CA LEU A 22 20.18 -17.61 -10.12
C LEU A 22 18.87 -17.96 -9.43
N ILE A 23 17.87 -18.27 -10.24
CA ILE A 23 16.52 -18.66 -9.83
C ILE A 23 16.28 -20.10 -10.28
N GLU A 24 15.75 -20.92 -9.39
CA GLU A 24 15.28 -22.25 -9.73
C GLU A 24 13.99 -22.59 -8.97
N ASN A 25 13.01 -23.16 -9.66
CA ASN A 25 11.72 -23.59 -9.09
C ASN A 25 11.00 -22.50 -8.26
N GLY A 26 11.11 -21.24 -8.70
CA GLY A 26 10.41 -20.11 -8.10
C GLY A 26 11.11 -19.47 -6.90
N VAL A 27 12.30 -19.93 -6.53
CA VAL A 27 13.08 -19.40 -5.40
C VAL A 27 14.46 -18.92 -5.85
N ILE A 28 15.06 -18.03 -5.08
CA ILE A 28 16.43 -17.57 -5.29
C ILE A 28 17.39 -18.67 -4.80
N LEU A 29 18.18 -19.22 -5.73
CA LEU A 29 19.09 -20.32 -5.44
C LEU A 29 20.52 -19.83 -5.12
N ALA A 30 21.00 -18.81 -5.84
CA ALA A 30 22.36 -18.30 -5.64
C ALA A 30 22.50 -16.81 -6.02
N ARG A 31 23.45 -16.15 -5.37
CA ARG A 31 23.97 -14.81 -5.71
C ARG A 31 25.48 -14.88 -5.71
N ALA A 32 26.13 -14.44 -6.79
CA ALA A 32 27.59 -14.38 -6.89
C ALA A 32 28.03 -13.31 -7.90
N ALA A 33 29.30 -12.90 -7.83
CA ALA A 33 29.87 -11.91 -8.76
C ALA A 33 29.76 -12.35 -10.22
N ALA A 34 29.86 -13.66 -10.48
CA ALA A 34 29.58 -14.28 -11.76
C ALA A 34 29.05 -15.71 -11.54
N ILE A 35 28.04 -16.09 -12.31
CA ILE A 35 27.49 -17.44 -12.35
C ILE A 35 27.51 -17.91 -13.79
N GLU A 36 28.10 -19.09 -14.03
CA GLU A 36 28.08 -19.69 -15.36
C GLU A 36 26.76 -20.44 -15.58
N PRO A 37 26.06 -20.17 -16.69
CA PRO A 37 24.85 -20.89 -17.03
C PRO A 37 25.14 -22.32 -17.46
N ASP A 38 24.27 -23.24 -17.12
CA ASP A 38 24.23 -24.56 -17.78
C ASP A 38 23.31 -24.51 -19.02
N GLY A 39 23.29 -25.59 -19.80
CA GLY A 39 22.55 -25.67 -21.06
C GLY A 39 21.03 -25.55 -20.96
N GLU A 40 20.46 -25.64 -19.74
CA GLU A 40 19.03 -25.57 -19.48
C GLU A 40 18.59 -24.20 -18.88
N THR A 41 19.56 -23.32 -18.63
CA THR A 41 19.30 -22.03 -17.96
C THR A 41 18.85 -20.95 -18.95
N GLU A 42 17.67 -20.40 -18.76
CA GLU A 42 17.20 -19.20 -19.47
C GLU A 42 17.96 -17.97 -18.95
N LEU A 43 18.59 -17.21 -19.87
CA LEU A 43 19.33 -16.00 -19.53
C LEU A 43 18.41 -14.77 -19.61
N ILE A 44 18.48 -13.91 -18.57
CA ILE A 44 17.83 -12.61 -18.53
C ILE A 44 18.93 -11.55 -18.44
N ASP A 45 19.05 -10.73 -19.49
CA ASP A 45 19.96 -9.61 -19.52
C ASP A 45 19.36 -8.41 -18.76
N ALA A 46 19.96 -8.06 -17.64
CA ALA A 46 19.60 -6.92 -16.80
C ALA A 46 20.58 -5.75 -16.95
N SER A 47 21.35 -5.68 -18.04
CA SER A 47 22.35 -4.64 -18.28
C SER A 47 21.74 -3.23 -18.13
N GLY A 48 22.32 -2.45 -17.23
CA GLY A 48 21.89 -1.07 -16.96
C GLY A 48 20.61 -0.94 -16.15
N CYS A 49 20.07 -2.06 -15.64
CA CYS A 49 18.89 -2.07 -14.76
C CYS A 49 19.29 -2.31 -13.30
N TYR A 50 18.45 -1.80 -12.40
CA TYR A 50 18.37 -2.29 -11.03
C TYR A 50 17.51 -3.54 -11.00
N VAL A 51 17.95 -4.55 -10.26
CA VAL A 51 17.20 -5.77 -9.96
C VAL A 51 16.84 -5.74 -8.49
N MET A 52 15.56 -5.59 -8.21
CA MET A 52 15.03 -5.36 -6.86
C MET A 52 14.02 -6.45 -6.50
N PRO A 53 13.75 -6.70 -5.20
CA PRO A 53 12.58 -7.47 -4.80
C PRO A 53 11.33 -6.84 -5.38
N GLY A 54 10.39 -7.65 -5.81
CA GLY A 54 9.07 -7.20 -6.24
C GLY A 54 8.36 -6.40 -5.16
N GLY A 55 7.59 -5.41 -5.56
CA GLY A 55 6.84 -4.57 -4.64
C GLY A 55 5.80 -5.38 -3.84
N ILE A 56 5.60 -4.99 -2.58
CA ILE A 56 4.51 -5.47 -1.74
C ILE A 56 3.60 -4.29 -1.45
N ASP A 57 2.37 -4.33 -1.94
CA ASP A 57 1.38 -3.30 -1.65
C ASP A 57 0.45 -3.79 -0.55
N VAL A 58 0.51 -3.14 0.59
CA VAL A 58 -0.24 -3.54 1.78
C VAL A 58 -1.53 -2.73 1.97
N HIS A 59 -1.97 -2.01 0.92
CA HIS A 59 -3.19 -1.23 0.99
C HIS A 59 -3.88 -1.16 -0.37
N THR A 60 -4.74 -2.12 -0.63
CA THR A 60 -5.62 -2.17 -1.79
C THR A 60 -7.05 -2.53 -1.37
N HIS A 61 -8.01 -2.25 -2.25
CA HIS A 61 -9.45 -2.46 -2.02
C HIS A 61 -10.11 -3.09 -3.27
N PHE A 62 -9.64 -4.26 -3.68
CA PHE A 62 -10.24 -4.97 -4.82
C PHE A 62 -11.60 -5.57 -4.44
N ASN A 63 -12.53 -5.59 -5.38
CA ASN A 63 -13.90 -6.07 -5.19
C ASN A 63 -14.67 -5.38 -4.04
N ILE A 64 -14.18 -4.23 -3.51
CA ILE A 64 -14.86 -3.57 -2.40
C ILE A 64 -16.23 -3.02 -2.82
N ASP A 65 -17.22 -3.24 -1.95
CA ASP A 65 -18.53 -2.61 -2.02
C ASP A 65 -18.65 -1.61 -0.86
N VAL A 66 -18.74 -0.34 -1.18
CA VAL A 66 -18.89 0.73 -0.19
C VAL A 66 -20.36 1.14 0.02
N GLY A 67 -21.29 0.31 -0.42
CA GLY A 67 -22.73 0.50 -0.29
C GLY A 67 -23.35 1.35 -1.40
N ILE A 68 -22.73 2.47 -1.75
CA ILE A 68 -23.19 3.35 -2.84
C ILE A 68 -22.56 3.01 -4.19
N ALA A 69 -21.42 2.30 -4.19
CA ALA A 69 -20.69 1.88 -5.38
C ALA A 69 -19.85 0.63 -5.10
N ARG A 70 -19.46 -0.06 -6.17
CA ARG A 70 -18.42 -1.09 -6.15
C ARG A 70 -17.19 -0.61 -6.88
N SER A 71 -16.00 -0.99 -6.40
CA SER A 71 -14.76 -0.73 -7.13
C SER A 71 -14.81 -1.38 -8.52
N CYS A 72 -14.17 -0.72 -9.49
CA CYS A 72 -14.07 -1.23 -10.86
C CYS A 72 -13.18 -2.47 -10.93
N ASP A 73 -12.18 -2.55 -10.04
CA ASP A 73 -11.22 -3.63 -10.04
C ASP A 73 -11.67 -4.79 -9.17
N ASP A 74 -11.55 -5.97 -9.78
CA ASP A 74 -11.57 -7.26 -9.11
C ASP A 74 -10.13 -7.76 -8.84
N PHE A 75 -9.99 -8.93 -8.21
CA PHE A 75 -8.67 -9.51 -7.96
C PHE A 75 -7.89 -9.84 -9.24
N PHE A 76 -8.54 -10.10 -10.36
CA PHE A 76 -7.83 -10.30 -11.61
C PHE A 76 -7.29 -8.99 -12.18
N SER A 77 -8.14 -8.00 -12.39
CA SER A 77 -7.74 -6.71 -13.00
C SER A 77 -6.76 -5.95 -12.11
N GLY A 78 -7.04 -5.85 -10.79
CA GLY A 78 -6.16 -5.17 -9.86
C GLY A 78 -4.79 -5.84 -9.70
N THR A 79 -4.74 -7.19 -9.63
CA THR A 79 -3.45 -7.89 -9.54
C THR A 79 -2.71 -7.97 -10.88
N ARG A 80 -3.41 -7.90 -12.02
CA ARG A 80 -2.80 -7.69 -13.34
C ARG A 80 -2.11 -6.34 -13.41
N ALA A 81 -2.80 -5.28 -13.01
CA ALA A 81 -2.23 -3.94 -12.91
C ALA A 81 -1.03 -3.90 -11.94
N ALA A 82 -1.14 -4.55 -10.77
CA ALA A 82 -0.03 -4.70 -9.82
C ALA A 82 1.20 -5.36 -10.47
N ALA A 83 1.02 -6.46 -11.21
CA ALA A 83 2.09 -7.17 -11.91
C ALA A 83 2.78 -6.28 -12.95
N CYS A 84 2.02 -5.55 -13.77
CA CYS A 84 2.56 -4.60 -14.75
C CYS A 84 3.30 -3.45 -14.07
N GLY A 85 2.86 -3.06 -12.87
CA GLY A 85 3.47 -2.04 -12.02
C GLY A 85 4.64 -2.50 -11.16
N GLY A 86 5.15 -3.74 -11.32
CA GLY A 86 6.30 -4.23 -10.53
C GLY A 86 5.96 -4.69 -9.12
N THR A 87 4.67 -4.79 -8.79
CA THR A 87 4.18 -5.31 -7.50
C THR A 87 3.85 -6.79 -7.63
N THR A 88 4.43 -7.63 -6.80
CA THR A 88 4.34 -9.10 -6.86
C THR A 88 3.55 -9.72 -5.71
N THR A 89 3.21 -8.90 -4.73
CA THR A 89 2.40 -9.31 -3.58
C THR A 89 1.51 -8.18 -3.14
N ILE A 90 0.27 -8.48 -2.79
CA ILE A 90 -0.66 -7.53 -2.18
C ILE A 90 -1.17 -8.04 -0.83
N VAL A 91 -1.49 -7.12 0.09
CA VAL A 91 -2.30 -7.41 1.26
C VAL A 91 -3.53 -6.52 1.19
N ASP A 92 -4.65 -7.11 0.78
CA ASP A 92 -5.89 -6.37 0.49
C ASP A 92 -6.72 -6.13 1.75
N HIS A 93 -7.35 -4.97 1.83
CA HIS A 93 -8.29 -4.66 2.90
C HIS A 93 -9.67 -5.21 2.56
N MET A 94 -10.12 -6.22 3.30
CA MET A 94 -11.49 -6.70 3.17
C MET A 94 -12.48 -5.57 3.43
N GLY A 95 -13.54 -5.50 2.61
CA GLY A 95 -14.63 -4.55 2.81
C GLY A 95 -15.56 -4.98 3.95
N PHE A 96 -16.51 -4.11 4.29
CA PHE A 96 -17.53 -4.44 5.27
C PHE A 96 -18.47 -5.52 4.76
N GLY A 97 -18.88 -6.43 5.65
CA GLY A 97 -19.90 -7.41 5.41
C GLY A 97 -21.28 -6.97 5.89
N PRO A 98 -22.28 -7.86 5.84
CA PRO A 98 -23.58 -7.62 6.44
C PRO A 98 -23.47 -7.22 7.92
N ALA A 99 -24.42 -6.43 8.40
CA ALA A 99 -24.44 -6.03 9.81
C ALA A 99 -24.43 -7.26 10.73
N GLY A 100 -23.51 -7.27 11.71
CA GLY A 100 -23.37 -8.36 12.67
C GLY A 100 -22.70 -9.63 12.15
N CYS A 101 -22.13 -9.63 10.92
CA CYS A 101 -21.34 -10.78 10.46
C CYS A 101 -20.05 -10.91 11.24
N ASN A 102 -19.53 -12.13 11.30
CA ASN A 102 -18.24 -12.43 11.93
C ASN A 102 -17.05 -12.20 10.98
N LEU A 103 -15.83 -12.32 11.48
CA LEU A 103 -14.62 -12.10 10.70
C LEU A 103 -14.42 -13.15 9.59
N HIS A 104 -14.75 -14.42 9.87
CA HIS A 104 -14.63 -15.51 8.89
C HIS A 104 -15.63 -15.37 7.73
N HIS A 105 -16.79 -14.71 7.93
CA HIS A 105 -17.71 -14.43 6.83
C HIS A 105 -17.03 -13.60 5.73
N GLN A 106 -16.35 -12.53 6.12
CA GLN A 106 -15.64 -11.68 5.16
C GLN A 106 -14.40 -12.37 4.59
N LEU A 107 -13.67 -13.12 5.40
CA LEU A 107 -12.53 -13.90 4.93
C LEU A 107 -12.93 -14.90 3.84
N ALA A 108 -13.99 -15.70 4.11
CA ALA A 108 -14.50 -16.65 3.11
C ALA A 108 -14.93 -15.95 1.83
N ARG A 109 -15.62 -14.79 1.94
CA ARG A 109 -16.03 -14.00 0.78
C ARG A 109 -14.86 -13.50 -0.05
N TYR A 110 -13.78 -13.04 0.60
CA TYR A 110 -12.61 -12.55 -0.09
C TYR A 110 -11.75 -13.67 -0.68
N HIS A 111 -11.74 -14.84 -0.06
CA HIS A 111 -11.20 -16.05 -0.70
C HIS A 111 -11.94 -16.40 -1.98
N ASP A 112 -13.28 -16.35 -1.99
CA ASP A 112 -14.08 -16.57 -3.21
C ASP A 112 -13.74 -15.55 -4.30
N TYR A 113 -13.46 -14.29 -3.96
CA TYR A 113 -13.09 -13.26 -4.93
C TYR A 113 -11.70 -13.47 -5.52
N ALA A 114 -10.74 -13.94 -4.71
CA ALA A 114 -9.33 -13.98 -5.09
C ALA A 114 -8.91 -15.34 -5.67
N ALA A 115 -9.54 -16.45 -5.24
CA ALA A 115 -9.20 -17.79 -5.68
C ALA A 115 -9.33 -17.91 -7.20
N ASP A 116 -8.30 -18.48 -7.84
CA ASP A 116 -8.21 -18.64 -9.29
C ASP A 116 -8.34 -17.34 -10.12
N GLN A 117 -8.31 -16.17 -9.47
CA GLN A 117 -8.38 -14.86 -10.12
C GLN A 117 -7.04 -14.11 -10.03
N ALA A 118 -6.43 -14.10 -8.85
CA ALA A 118 -5.24 -13.30 -8.61
C ALA A 118 -4.06 -13.73 -9.50
N VAL A 119 -3.32 -12.73 -10.01
CA VAL A 119 -2.11 -12.91 -10.84
C VAL A 119 -0.85 -12.91 -10.00
N VAL A 120 -0.79 -12.09 -8.94
CA VAL A 120 0.31 -12.06 -7.98
C VAL A 120 -0.15 -12.63 -6.65
N ASP A 121 0.79 -12.97 -5.77
CA ASP A 121 0.47 -13.51 -4.46
C ASP A 121 -0.29 -12.49 -3.60
N TYR A 122 -1.15 -12.99 -2.72
CA TYR A 122 -2.02 -12.11 -1.95
C TYR A 122 -2.26 -12.61 -0.53
N SER A 123 -2.63 -11.68 0.33
CA SER A 123 -3.17 -11.92 1.67
C SER A 123 -4.23 -10.86 1.98
N PHE A 124 -4.79 -10.87 3.19
CA PHE A 124 -5.85 -9.95 3.59
C PHE A 124 -5.57 -9.30 4.93
N HIS A 125 -6.10 -8.07 5.11
CA HIS A 125 -6.33 -7.50 6.43
C HIS A 125 -7.75 -7.84 6.86
N GLY A 126 -7.92 -8.35 8.08
CA GLY A 126 -9.23 -8.48 8.68
C GLY A 126 -9.90 -7.12 8.82
N VAL A 127 -11.21 -7.04 8.73
CA VAL A 127 -11.97 -5.80 8.95
C VAL A 127 -12.82 -5.93 10.21
N VAL A 128 -12.65 -5.01 11.16
CA VAL A 128 -13.40 -5.00 12.40
C VAL A 128 -14.52 -3.97 12.29
N GLN A 129 -15.75 -4.43 12.11
CA GLN A 129 -16.91 -3.55 11.97
C GLN A 129 -17.77 -3.43 13.24
N HIS A 130 -17.54 -4.28 14.22
CA HIS A 130 -18.08 -4.19 15.59
C HIS A 130 -17.20 -5.00 16.53
N VAL A 131 -17.34 -4.78 17.83
CA VAL A 131 -16.55 -5.46 18.86
C VAL A 131 -17.46 -6.02 19.95
N ASP A 132 -17.52 -7.33 20.02
CA ASP A 132 -18.11 -8.10 21.11
C ASP A 132 -17.15 -9.24 21.53
N ASP A 133 -17.54 -10.05 22.48
CA ASP A 133 -16.68 -11.13 22.99
C ASP A 133 -16.46 -12.22 21.93
N ALA A 134 -17.41 -12.46 21.02
CA ALA A 134 -17.27 -13.43 19.95
C ALA A 134 -16.25 -12.96 18.93
N ILE A 135 -16.31 -11.70 18.48
CA ILE A 135 -15.33 -11.10 17.57
C ILE A 135 -13.93 -11.08 18.17
N LEU A 136 -13.79 -10.70 19.46
CA LEU A 136 -12.51 -10.74 20.15
C LEU A 136 -11.92 -12.16 20.22
N HIS A 137 -12.78 -13.17 20.44
CA HIS A 137 -12.34 -14.58 20.41
C HIS A 137 -11.90 -14.99 19.00
N GLU A 138 -12.66 -14.63 17.99
CA GLU A 138 -12.42 -14.96 16.58
C GLU A 138 -11.12 -14.34 16.04
N MET A 139 -10.70 -13.16 16.54
CA MET A 139 -9.40 -12.55 16.19
C MET A 139 -8.22 -13.50 16.44
N ALA A 140 -8.27 -14.34 17.47
CA ALA A 140 -7.20 -15.33 17.72
C ALA A 140 -7.18 -16.42 16.65
N ALA A 141 -8.35 -16.97 16.28
CA ALA A 141 -8.47 -17.98 15.23
C ALA A 141 -7.98 -17.42 13.88
N MET A 142 -8.38 -16.19 13.55
CA MET A 142 -7.90 -15.50 12.34
C MET A 142 -6.37 -15.40 12.26
N VAL A 143 -5.71 -15.13 13.40
CA VAL A 143 -4.24 -15.05 13.44
C VAL A 143 -3.60 -16.43 13.39
N GLN A 144 -4.10 -17.38 14.20
CA GLN A 144 -3.43 -18.65 14.45
C GLN A 144 -3.73 -19.70 13.37
N GLU A 145 -4.94 -19.71 12.85
CA GLU A 145 -5.42 -20.74 11.92
C GLU A 145 -5.42 -20.24 10.47
N GLU A 146 -5.84 -18.97 10.26
CA GLU A 146 -5.99 -18.40 8.92
C GLU A 146 -4.77 -17.59 8.44
N GLY A 147 -3.85 -17.25 9.34
CA GLY A 147 -2.68 -16.44 9.02
C GLY A 147 -3.02 -14.99 8.66
N ILE A 148 -4.10 -14.44 9.23
CA ILE A 148 -4.51 -13.04 9.12
C ILE A 148 -3.97 -12.29 10.35
N SER A 149 -2.78 -11.70 10.25
CA SER A 149 -2.06 -11.10 11.37
C SER A 149 -2.16 -9.56 11.44
N SER A 150 -3.11 -8.96 10.72
CA SER A 150 -3.39 -7.53 10.78
C SER A 150 -4.87 -7.24 10.56
N PHE A 151 -5.39 -6.20 11.24
CA PHE A 151 -6.82 -5.87 11.23
C PHE A 151 -7.04 -4.38 11.03
N LYS A 152 -7.97 -4.04 10.11
CA LYS A 152 -8.37 -2.66 9.83
C LYS A 152 -9.44 -2.21 10.82
N LEU A 153 -9.18 -1.06 11.43
CA LEU A 153 -10.11 -0.31 12.28
C LEU A 153 -10.44 1.01 11.60
N TYR A 154 -11.69 1.41 11.64
CA TYR A 154 -12.17 2.66 11.08
C TYR A 154 -12.69 3.58 12.18
N LEU A 155 -12.28 4.85 12.17
CA LEU A 155 -12.81 5.89 13.06
C LEU A 155 -13.86 6.77 12.36
N THR A 156 -14.13 6.51 11.10
CA THR A 156 -15.14 7.15 10.26
C THR A 156 -15.88 6.10 9.42
N TYR A 157 -16.83 6.51 8.60
CA TYR A 157 -17.71 5.68 7.79
C TYR A 157 -18.81 4.93 8.59
N GLN A 158 -19.49 3.99 7.91
CA GLN A 158 -20.67 3.31 8.43
C GLN A 158 -20.40 2.50 9.70
N TYR A 159 -19.28 1.76 9.74
CA TYR A 159 -18.89 0.89 10.86
C TYR A 159 -17.70 1.47 11.64
N LYS A 160 -17.78 2.79 11.94
CA LYS A 160 -16.79 3.43 12.80
C LYS A 160 -16.85 2.88 14.21
N LEU A 161 -15.70 2.65 14.80
CA LEU A 161 -15.57 2.18 16.18
C LEU A 161 -15.47 3.37 17.13
N GLY A 162 -16.15 3.28 18.28
CA GLY A 162 -15.94 4.18 19.39
C GLY A 162 -14.70 3.82 20.21
N ASP A 163 -14.22 4.74 21.04
CA ASP A 163 -12.97 4.58 21.81
C ASP A 163 -13.00 3.34 22.71
N HIS A 164 -14.16 2.97 23.27
CA HIS A 164 -14.32 1.75 24.08
C HIS A 164 -14.00 0.49 23.27
N ASP A 165 -14.57 0.37 22.06
CA ASP A 165 -14.39 -0.80 21.20
C ASP A 165 -12.98 -0.83 20.61
N VAL A 166 -12.44 0.35 20.23
CA VAL A 166 -11.04 0.49 19.81
C VAL A 166 -10.09 -0.02 20.89
N LEU A 167 -10.30 0.37 22.15
CA LEU A 167 -9.45 -0.05 23.27
C LEU A 167 -9.47 -1.57 23.47
N ARG A 168 -10.66 -2.19 23.41
CA ARG A 168 -10.83 -3.66 23.51
C ARG A 168 -10.14 -4.37 22.34
N ALA A 169 -10.36 -3.88 21.11
CA ALA A 169 -9.72 -4.44 19.92
C ALA A 169 -8.18 -4.33 19.99
N LEU A 170 -7.64 -3.17 20.32
CA LEU A 170 -6.19 -2.98 20.45
C LEU A 170 -5.56 -3.91 21.50
N ALA A 171 -6.18 -4.03 22.66
CA ALA A 171 -5.71 -4.94 23.72
C ALA A 171 -5.68 -6.40 23.23
N ARG A 172 -6.75 -6.82 22.54
CA ARG A 172 -6.83 -8.18 22.00
C ARG A 172 -5.85 -8.44 20.88
N LEU A 173 -5.72 -7.51 19.92
CA LEU A 173 -4.79 -7.64 18.79
C LEU A 173 -3.35 -7.75 19.29
N LYS A 174 -2.97 -6.97 20.31
CA LYS A 174 -1.67 -7.11 20.95
C LYS A 174 -1.46 -8.50 21.55
N GLU A 175 -2.46 -9.00 22.28
CA GLU A 175 -2.40 -10.33 22.94
C GLU A 175 -2.20 -11.46 21.93
N VAL A 176 -2.86 -11.41 20.77
CA VAL A 176 -2.77 -12.45 19.75
C VAL A 176 -1.63 -12.25 18.74
N GLY A 177 -0.81 -11.21 18.91
CA GLY A 177 0.31 -10.93 18.01
C GLY A 177 -0.15 -10.39 16.64
N ALA A 178 -1.11 -9.48 16.64
CA ALA A 178 -1.59 -8.85 15.42
C ALA A 178 -1.35 -7.34 15.41
N LEU A 179 -1.24 -6.75 14.19
CA LEU A 179 -1.05 -5.33 13.96
C LEU A 179 -2.40 -4.65 13.68
N ALA A 180 -2.72 -3.58 14.42
CA ALA A 180 -3.89 -2.75 14.16
C ALA A 180 -3.58 -1.71 13.08
N ALA A 181 -4.21 -1.81 11.91
CA ALA A 181 -4.15 -0.82 10.83
C ALA A 181 -5.36 0.12 10.95
N VAL A 182 -5.13 1.42 11.05
CA VAL A 182 -6.21 2.36 11.39
C VAL A 182 -6.37 3.45 10.35
N HIS A 183 -7.62 3.66 9.88
CA HIS A 183 -8.03 4.87 9.18
C HIS A 183 -8.36 5.95 10.21
N PRO A 184 -7.49 6.96 10.40
CA PRO A 184 -7.58 7.87 11.53
C PRO A 184 -8.15 9.23 11.11
N GLU A 185 -9.45 9.36 10.96
CA GLU A 185 -10.12 10.65 10.78
C GLU A 185 -11.23 10.85 11.82
N ASN A 186 -11.38 12.09 12.32
CA ASN A 186 -12.41 12.48 13.28
C ASN A 186 -13.77 12.66 12.60
N ASP A 187 -14.61 11.63 12.65
CA ASP A 187 -15.92 11.59 12.00
C ASP A 187 -16.86 12.69 12.44
N ALA A 188 -16.88 13.03 13.73
CA ALA A 188 -17.78 14.06 14.26
C ALA A 188 -17.43 15.45 13.71
N ALA A 189 -16.13 15.79 13.67
CA ALA A 189 -15.66 17.03 13.09
C ALA A 189 -15.96 17.12 11.58
N ILE A 190 -15.72 16.03 10.85
CA ILE A 190 -16.02 15.93 9.42
C ILE A 190 -17.52 16.10 9.17
N ALA A 191 -18.36 15.41 9.93
CA ALA A 191 -19.82 15.51 9.77
C ALA A 191 -20.34 16.93 10.00
N ALA A 192 -19.88 17.60 11.06
CA ALA A 192 -20.25 18.97 11.37
C ALA A 192 -19.82 19.97 10.28
N ARG A 193 -18.57 19.87 9.81
CA ARG A 193 -18.04 20.75 8.77
C ARG A 193 -18.72 20.51 7.42
N ARG A 194 -18.92 19.25 7.03
CA ARG A 194 -19.64 18.88 5.82
C ARG A 194 -21.07 19.43 5.83
N ALA A 195 -21.78 19.27 6.94
CA ALA A 195 -23.14 19.81 7.08
C ALA A 195 -23.18 21.33 6.93
N ALA A 196 -22.21 22.04 7.52
CA ALA A 196 -22.12 23.50 7.40
C ALA A 196 -21.84 23.96 5.95
N LEU A 197 -20.94 23.28 5.23
CA LEU A 197 -20.64 23.58 3.82
C LEU A 197 -21.88 23.36 2.95
N LEU A 198 -22.55 22.22 3.09
CA LEU A 198 -23.74 21.90 2.31
C LEU A 198 -24.91 22.88 2.60
N ALA A 199 -25.09 23.30 3.86
CA ALA A 199 -26.07 24.29 4.23
C ALA A 199 -25.78 25.68 3.61
N ALA A 200 -24.51 25.97 3.33
CA ALA A 200 -24.08 27.20 2.63
C ALA A 200 -24.13 27.05 1.09
N GLY A 201 -24.56 25.91 0.56
CA GLY A 201 -24.61 25.64 -0.88
C GLY A 201 -23.27 25.27 -1.51
N HIS A 202 -22.29 24.90 -0.71
CA HIS A 202 -20.94 24.53 -1.14
C HIS A 202 -20.86 23.02 -1.41
N CYS A 203 -21.03 22.61 -2.67
CA CYS A 203 -21.15 21.21 -3.09
C CYS A 203 -20.00 20.74 -3.99
N GLU A 204 -19.19 21.66 -4.54
CA GLU A 204 -18.17 21.34 -5.53
C GLU A 204 -16.97 20.59 -4.93
N PRO A 205 -16.17 19.87 -5.75
CA PRO A 205 -15.05 19.05 -5.28
C PRO A 205 -14.02 19.77 -4.42
N TRP A 206 -13.73 21.05 -4.66
CA TRP A 206 -12.78 21.85 -3.88
C TRP A 206 -13.21 22.17 -2.45
N TYR A 207 -14.46 21.87 -2.07
CA TYR A 207 -14.92 21.91 -0.68
C TYR A 207 -14.66 20.61 0.09
N HIS A 208 -14.31 19.54 -0.60
CA HIS A 208 -14.00 18.27 0.05
C HIS A 208 -12.86 18.39 1.08
N PRO A 209 -11.66 18.95 0.78
CA PRO A 209 -10.62 19.13 1.78
C PRO A 209 -11.03 20.09 2.92
N GLN A 210 -11.93 21.04 2.65
CA GLN A 210 -12.44 21.93 3.69
C GLN A 210 -13.39 21.21 4.67
N SER A 211 -14.08 20.17 4.23
CA SER A 211 -14.89 19.29 5.10
C SER A 211 -14.01 18.38 5.97
N ARG A 212 -12.76 18.11 5.54
CA ARG A 212 -11.79 17.19 6.16
C ARG A 212 -10.41 17.83 6.31
N PRO A 213 -10.30 18.97 7.04
CA PRO A 213 -9.01 19.63 7.25
C PRO A 213 -8.03 18.67 7.93
N LEU A 214 -6.72 18.98 7.81
CA LEU A 214 -5.64 18.09 8.28
C LEU A 214 -5.75 17.77 9.78
N GLU A 215 -6.36 18.66 10.56
CA GLU A 215 -6.59 18.46 12.00
C GLU A 215 -7.53 17.28 12.28
N CYS A 216 -8.45 16.95 11.36
CA CYS A 216 -9.33 15.80 11.53
C CYS A 216 -8.55 14.48 11.53
N GLU A 217 -7.50 14.38 10.71
CA GLU A 217 -6.60 13.23 10.67
C GLU A 217 -5.61 13.29 11.83
N ALA A 218 -4.96 14.42 12.04
CA ALA A 218 -3.93 14.57 13.08
C ALA A 218 -4.48 14.33 14.50
N GLU A 219 -5.69 14.83 14.82
CA GLU A 219 -6.35 14.57 16.11
C GLU A 219 -6.61 13.08 16.28
N ALA A 220 -7.15 12.42 15.26
CA ALA A 220 -7.46 11.00 15.32
C ALA A 220 -6.18 10.15 15.46
N ILE A 221 -5.06 10.53 14.82
CA ILE A 221 -3.74 9.90 15.02
C ILE A 221 -3.30 10.04 16.49
N ALA A 222 -3.35 11.26 17.05
CA ALA A 222 -2.96 11.51 18.43
C ALA A 222 -3.84 10.72 19.41
N ARG A 223 -5.15 10.65 19.17
CA ARG A 223 -6.08 9.84 19.95
C ARG A 223 -5.75 8.36 19.89
N MET A 224 -5.48 7.82 18.69
CA MET A 224 -5.11 6.40 18.53
C MET A 224 -3.80 6.05 19.22
N ILE A 225 -2.79 6.93 19.18
CA ILE A 225 -1.53 6.77 19.92
C ILE A 225 -1.81 6.63 21.43
N ASN A 226 -2.66 7.50 21.99
CA ASN A 226 -3.02 7.45 23.40
C ASN A 226 -3.82 6.17 23.74
N LEU A 227 -4.78 5.77 22.92
CA LEU A 227 -5.55 4.53 23.09
C LEU A 227 -4.64 3.29 23.02
N ALA A 228 -3.69 3.26 22.07
CA ALA A 228 -2.70 2.19 21.99
C ALA A 228 -1.81 2.12 23.24
N GLY A 229 -1.42 3.26 23.79
CA GLY A 229 -0.73 3.37 25.07
C GLY A 229 -1.54 2.77 26.23
N LEU A 230 -2.83 3.14 26.35
CA LEU A 230 -3.75 2.61 27.35
C LEU A 230 -4.01 1.10 27.17
N ALA A 231 -3.96 0.59 25.95
CA ALA A 231 -4.01 -0.85 25.66
C ALA A 231 -2.66 -1.57 25.92
N GLY A 232 -1.79 -0.98 26.72
CA GLY A 232 -0.50 -1.53 27.12
C GLY A 232 0.57 -1.44 26.03
N ASN A 233 0.60 -0.34 25.25
CA ASN A 233 1.46 -0.15 24.09
C ASN A 233 1.16 -1.19 22.98
N ALA A 234 -0.09 -1.27 22.56
CA ALA A 234 -0.48 -2.12 21.45
C ALA A 234 0.19 -1.65 20.14
N PRO A 235 0.70 -2.58 19.30
CA PRO A 235 1.27 -2.25 18.01
C PRO A 235 0.23 -1.54 17.11
N LEU A 236 0.61 -0.36 16.58
CA LEU A 236 -0.28 0.50 15.81
C LEU A 236 0.33 0.82 14.45
N TYR A 237 -0.47 0.70 13.39
CA TYR A 237 -0.11 1.08 12.03
C TYR A 237 -1.10 2.11 11.50
N ILE A 238 -0.60 3.31 11.22
CA ILE A 238 -1.39 4.40 10.64
C ILE A 238 -1.34 4.28 9.13
N VAL A 239 -2.48 4.10 8.50
CA VAL A 239 -2.56 3.98 7.04
C VAL A 239 -2.64 5.35 6.37
N HIS A 240 -2.22 5.44 5.11
CA HIS A 240 -2.39 6.58 4.18
C HIS A 240 -2.20 7.98 4.78
N LEU A 241 -1.16 8.21 5.57
CA LEU A 241 -0.85 9.50 6.17
C LEU A 241 -0.74 10.60 5.09
N SER A 242 -1.49 11.69 5.25
CA SER A 242 -1.59 12.77 4.27
C SER A 242 -0.96 14.09 4.71
N ASN A 243 -0.47 14.22 5.96
CA ASN A 243 -0.02 15.51 6.49
C ASN A 243 1.13 15.42 7.49
N GLY A 244 1.88 16.51 7.61
CA GLY A 244 3.04 16.62 8.49
C GLY A 244 2.70 16.71 9.97
N LEU A 245 1.53 17.24 10.36
CA LEU A 245 1.15 17.35 11.78
C LEU A 245 0.93 15.96 12.39
N GLY A 246 0.24 15.07 11.65
CA GLY A 246 0.09 13.67 12.05
C GLY A 246 1.45 12.96 12.17
N LEU A 247 2.38 13.25 11.23
CA LEU A 247 3.73 12.71 11.29
C LEU A 247 4.48 13.15 12.57
N GLU A 248 4.35 14.41 12.98
CA GLU A 248 5.00 14.89 14.21
C GLU A 248 4.47 14.17 15.48
N TYR A 249 3.16 13.87 15.55
CA TYR A 249 2.61 13.07 16.64
C TYR A 249 3.17 11.65 16.64
N LEU A 250 3.33 11.02 15.49
CA LEU A 250 3.94 9.69 15.37
C LEU A 250 5.41 9.71 15.79
N LYS A 251 6.17 10.72 15.38
CA LYS A 251 7.57 10.89 15.81
C LYS A 251 7.69 11.07 17.32
N LEU A 252 6.76 11.82 17.93
CA LEU A 252 6.73 11.99 19.38
C LEU A 252 6.44 10.66 20.09
N ALA A 253 5.46 9.90 19.65
CA ALA A 253 5.12 8.59 20.18
C ALA A 253 6.31 7.62 20.12
N ARG A 254 7.03 7.61 19.00
CA ARG A 254 8.25 6.79 18.80
C ARG A 254 9.36 7.17 19.74
N ARG A 255 9.61 8.46 19.97
CA ARG A 255 10.59 8.93 20.96
C ARG A 255 10.24 8.49 22.39
N GLN A 256 8.97 8.24 22.66
CA GLN A 256 8.46 7.69 23.93
C GLN A 256 8.47 6.16 23.99
N GLY A 257 8.97 5.49 22.94
CA GLY A 257 9.08 4.03 22.87
C GLY A 257 7.80 3.31 22.47
N GLN A 258 6.78 4.02 21.94
CA GLN A 258 5.56 3.38 21.48
C GLN A 258 5.79 2.68 20.13
N PRO A 259 5.25 1.45 19.94
CA PRO A 259 5.38 0.66 18.72
C PRO A 259 4.36 1.14 17.67
N VAL A 260 4.68 2.24 16.97
CA VAL A 260 3.82 2.82 15.95
C VAL A 260 4.54 2.88 14.61
N TRP A 261 3.88 2.49 13.54
CA TRP A 261 4.34 2.53 12.16
C TRP A 261 3.36 3.31 11.30
N VAL A 262 3.82 3.74 10.12
CA VAL A 262 3.02 4.59 9.25
C VAL A 262 3.33 4.35 7.78
N GLU A 263 2.28 4.37 6.97
CA GLU A 263 2.39 4.45 5.51
C GLU A 263 1.93 5.82 5.00
N THR A 264 2.42 6.18 3.83
CA THR A 264 1.81 7.19 2.96
C THR A 264 1.60 6.60 1.57
N CYS A 265 1.03 7.39 0.66
CA CYS A 265 0.71 6.94 -0.68
C CYS A 265 1.26 7.92 -1.73
N PRO A 266 1.52 7.45 -2.99
CA PRO A 266 2.03 8.31 -4.06
C PRO A 266 1.19 9.56 -4.32
N GLN A 267 -0.14 9.47 -4.18
CA GLN A 267 -1.04 10.61 -4.36
C GLN A 267 -0.75 11.76 -3.38
N TYR A 268 -0.39 11.47 -2.12
CA TYR A 268 -0.03 12.49 -1.14
C TYR A 268 1.38 13.05 -1.32
N LEU A 269 2.20 12.40 -2.15
CA LEU A 269 3.56 12.83 -2.47
C LEU A 269 3.65 13.66 -3.75
N LEU A 270 2.67 13.51 -4.66
CA LEU A 270 2.77 14.03 -6.03
C LEU A 270 1.57 14.84 -6.50
N LEU A 271 0.40 14.65 -5.89
CA LEU A 271 -0.82 15.39 -6.21
C LEU A 271 -1.15 16.33 -5.05
N ASP A 272 -1.69 17.49 -5.34
CA ASP A 272 -2.09 18.47 -4.34
C ASP A 272 -3.56 18.91 -4.50
N GLU A 273 -4.06 19.71 -3.58
CA GLU A 273 -5.44 20.18 -3.53
C GLU A 273 -5.87 20.99 -4.78
N GLN A 274 -4.92 21.43 -5.62
CA GLN A 274 -5.25 22.10 -6.87
C GLN A 274 -5.92 21.17 -7.88
N CYS A 275 -5.75 19.85 -7.74
CA CYS A 275 -6.44 18.86 -8.55
C CYS A 275 -7.98 18.99 -8.44
N TYR A 276 -8.49 19.43 -7.30
CA TYR A 276 -9.95 19.58 -7.09
C TYR A 276 -10.56 20.74 -7.89
N TYR A 277 -9.76 21.69 -8.37
CA TYR A 277 -10.22 22.83 -9.18
C TYR A 277 -10.21 22.56 -10.68
N GLN A 278 -9.75 21.38 -11.10
CA GLN A 278 -9.78 20.97 -12.51
C GLN A 278 -11.20 20.61 -12.92
N GLU A 279 -11.47 20.60 -14.23
CA GLU A 279 -12.77 20.22 -14.80
C GLU A 279 -13.20 18.82 -14.32
N ASN A 280 -12.25 17.90 -14.20
CA ASN A 280 -12.44 16.55 -13.67
C ASN A 280 -12.10 16.44 -12.17
N GLY A 281 -12.23 17.49 -11.39
CA GLY A 281 -11.87 17.52 -9.96
C GLY A 281 -12.55 16.43 -9.12
N VAL A 282 -13.70 15.93 -9.56
CA VAL A 282 -14.41 14.81 -8.94
C VAL A 282 -13.59 13.51 -8.94
N ASP A 283 -12.71 13.32 -9.92
CA ASP A 283 -11.87 12.13 -10.07
C ASP A 283 -10.76 12.05 -9.00
N TYR A 284 -10.50 13.14 -8.29
CA TYR A 284 -9.50 13.21 -7.24
C TYR A 284 -10.07 13.09 -5.82
N LEU A 285 -11.38 12.85 -5.67
CA LEU A 285 -12.00 12.71 -4.35
C LEU A 285 -11.57 11.41 -3.66
N LEU A 286 -10.88 11.55 -2.53
CA LEU A 286 -10.39 10.45 -1.70
C LEU A 286 -10.36 10.88 -0.22
N SER A 287 -10.19 9.94 0.70
CA SER A 287 -10.15 10.21 2.15
C SER A 287 -8.98 9.47 2.81
N PRO A 288 -8.06 10.21 3.46
CA PRO A 288 -7.98 11.67 3.60
C PRO A 288 -7.83 12.40 2.25
N PRO A 289 -8.25 13.67 2.14
CA PRO A 289 -8.12 14.40 0.87
C PRO A 289 -6.67 14.78 0.56
N LEU A 290 -6.41 15.11 -0.71
CA LEU A 290 -5.15 15.74 -1.12
C LEU A 290 -4.95 17.05 -0.34
N ARG A 291 -3.69 17.31 0.03
CA ARG A 291 -3.31 18.48 0.83
C ARG A 291 -2.52 19.49 -0.02
N SER A 292 -2.11 20.57 0.62
CA SER A 292 -1.24 21.55 -0.01
C SER A 292 0.15 20.98 -0.31
N ARG A 293 0.87 21.63 -1.21
CA ARG A 293 2.23 21.26 -1.58
C ARG A 293 3.20 21.27 -0.39
N SER A 294 2.98 22.14 0.58
CA SER A 294 3.81 22.18 1.80
C SER A 294 3.68 20.91 2.64
N GLU A 295 2.53 20.25 2.61
CA GLU A 295 2.37 18.95 3.29
C GLU A 295 3.10 17.82 2.54
N GLN A 296 3.10 17.84 1.19
CA GLN A 296 3.91 16.93 0.39
C GLN A 296 5.40 17.00 0.76
N ASP A 297 5.94 18.22 0.87
CA ASP A 297 7.34 18.42 1.21
C ASP A 297 7.68 17.83 2.59
N LYS A 298 6.78 17.97 3.57
CA LYS A 298 6.94 17.35 4.91
C LYS A 298 6.94 15.83 4.84
N LEU A 299 6.08 15.22 4.02
CA LEU A 299 6.04 13.78 3.84
C LEU A 299 7.31 13.27 3.15
N TRP A 300 7.82 13.97 2.13
CA TRP A 300 9.10 13.62 1.49
C TRP A 300 10.28 13.72 2.46
N VAL A 301 10.32 14.74 3.31
CA VAL A 301 11.31 14.84 4.38
C VAL A 301 11.20 13.66 5.34
N GLY A 302 9.98 13.29 5.74
CA GLY A 302 9.74 12.11 6.58
C GLY A 302 10.17 10.78 5.95
N ILE A 303 9.98 10.63 4.64
CA ILE A 303 10.45 9.46 3.89
C ILE A 303 11.98 9.40 3.89
N ALA A 304 12.65 10.52 3.60
CA ALA A 304 14.11 10.59 3.56
C ALA A 304 14.73 10.36 4.95
N ALA A 305 14.10 10.89 6.00
CA ALA A 305 14.56 10.74 7.40
C ALA A 305 14.31 9.34 8.00
N GLY A 306 13.48 8.51 7.34
CA GLY A 306 13.11 7.20 7.90
C GLY A 306 11.88 7.24 8.82
N ASP A 307 11.20 8.37 8.89
CA ASP A 307 10.01 8.55 9.74
C ASP A 307 8.74 7.92 9.15
N ILE A 308 8.69 7.69 7.84
CA ILE A 308 7.61 6.95 7.15
C ILE A 308 8.14 5.57 6.78
N ASP A 309 7.44 4.52 7.17
CA ASP A 309 7.92 3.14 7.08
C ASP A 309 7.60 2.48 5.74
N VAL A 310 6.44 2.80 5.14
CA VAL A 310 5.90 2.16 3.94
C VAL A 310 5.33 3.20 2.98
N VAL A 311 5.40 2.91 1.68
CA VAL A 311 4.60 3.60 0.65
C VAL A 311 3.70 2.56 -0.01
N ALA A 312 2.41 2.61 0.30
CA ALA A 312 1.34 1.79 -0.27
C ALA A 312 0.48 2.60 -1.24
N THR A 313 -0.64 2.08 -1.73
CA THR A 313 -1.45 2.83 -2.72
C THR A 313 -2.77 3.33 -2.20
N ASP A 314 -3.43 2.61 -1.33
CA ASP A 314 -4.86 2.79 -1.05
C ASP A 314 -5.69 2.70 -2.34
N HIS A 315 -5.30 1.76 -3.24
CA HIS A 315 -5.98 1.58 -4.53
C HIS A 315 -7.44 1.19 -4.30
N CYS A 316 -8.33 2.12 -4.66
CA CYS A 316 -9.77 1.95 -4.56
C CYS A 316 -10.42 2.66 -5.75
N ASN A 317 -10.61 1.92 -6.84
CA ASN A 317 -10.92 2.48 -8.16
C ASN A 317 -12.44 2.52 -8.41
N PHE A 318 -12.97 3.74 -8.58
CA PHE A 318 -14.34 4.00 -9.05
C PHE A 318 -14.26 4.79 -10.36
N SER A 319 -15.04 4.42 -11.36
CA SER A 319 -14.98 5.08 -12.67
C SER A 319 -15.44 6.54 -12.59
N HIS A 320 -14.96 7.36 -13.53
CA HIS A 320 -15.43 8.73 -13.73
C HIS A 320 -16.96 8.77 -13.87
N VAL A 321 -17.52 7.84 -14.67
CA VAL A 321 -18.97 7.74 -14.88
C VAL A 321 -19.73 7.45 -13.58
N GLN A 322 -19.23 6.52 -12.74
CA GLN A 322 -19.83 6.26 -11.42
C GLN A 322 -19.79 7.51 -10.54
N ARG A 323 -18.65 8.20 -10.47
CA ARG A 323 -18.45 9.41 -9.66
C ARG A 323 -19.37 10.53 -10.08
N MET A 324 -19.43 10.84 -11.37
CA MET A 324 -20.31 11.87 -11.93
C MET A 324 -21.78 11.55 -11.66
N THR A 325 -22.19 10.31 -11.89
CA THR A 325 -23.60 9.89 -11.72
C THR A 325 -24.02 9.94 -10.25
N LEU A 326 -23.18 9.43 -9.34
CA LEU A 326 -23.52 9.34 -7.91
C LEU A 326 -23.40 10.69 -7.20
N SER A 327 -22.40 11.49 -7.54
CA SER A 327 -22.22 12.80 -6.93
C SER A 327 -23.35 13.77 -7.33
N GLY A 328 -23.74 13.77 -8.59
CA GLY A 328 -24.71 14.73 -9.09
C GLY A 328 -24.31 16.20 -8.83
N GLY A 329 -22.97 16.46 -8.77
CA GLY A 329 -22.41 17.77 -8.43
C GLY A 329 -22.20 18.01 -6.92
N ASP A 330 -22.46 17.03 -6.06
CA ASP A 330 -22.27 17.12 -4.60
C ASP A 330 -21.13 16.19 -4.19
N PHE A 331 -20.00 16.75 -3.77
CA PHE A 331 -18.80 16.02 -3.36
C PHE A 331 -19.08 15.00 -2.26
N SER A 332 -20.04 15.28 -1.39
CA SER A 332 -20.35 14.43 -0.22
C SER A 332 -21.03 13.10 -0.59
N ARG A 333 -21.51 12.97 -1.81
CA ARG A 333 -22.17 11.78 -2.36
C ARG A 333 -21.27 10.98 -3.29
N CYS A 334 -20.06 11.47 -3.58
CA CYS A 334 -19.10 10.81 -4.45
C CYS A 334 -18.40 9.66 -3.70
N PRO A 335 -18.26 8.47 -4.29
CA PRO A 335 -17.40 7.45 -3.70
C PRO A 335 -15.93 7.91 -3.70
N ASN A 336 -15.26 7.77 -2.54
CA ASN A 336 -13.89 8.21 -2.35
C ASN A 336 -12.90 7.08 -2.66
N GLY A 337 -11.80 7.40 -3.34
CA GLY A 337 -10.70 6.49 -3.64
C GLY A 337 -10.04 6.80 -4.98
N LEU A 338 -8.82 6.34 -5.20
CA LEU A 338 -8.06 6.55 -6.44
C LEU A 338 -7.45 5.23 -6.94
N PRO A 339 -7.30 5.03 -8.28
CA PRO A 339 -6.43 4.00 -8.81
C PRO A 339 -4.95 4.39 -8.63
N GLY A 340 -4.05 3.41 -8.46
CA GLY A 340 -2.62 3.72 -8.29
C GLY A 340 -1.70 2.51 -8.22
N VAL A 341 -2.22 1.28 -8.10
CA VAL A 341 -1.39 0.08 -7.86
C VAL A 341 -0.35 -0.16 -8.95
N GLU A 342 -0.66 0.12 -10.21
CA GLU A 342 0.27 -0.01 -11.33
C GLU A 342 1.34 1.09 -11.35
N ASN A 343 1.04 2.27 -10.82
CA ASN A 343 1.93 3.42 -10.91
C ASN A 343 2.88 3.57 -9.72
N ARG A 344 2.59 2.93 -8.57
CA ARG A 344 3.29 3.12 -7.30
C ARG A 344 4.80 3.00 -7.40
N MET A 345 5.30 1.87 -7.93
CA MET A 345 6.73 1.61 -8.00
C MET A 345 7.43 2.60 -8.94
N LEU A 346 6.84 2.85 -10.10
CA LEU A 346 7.39 3.80 -11.08
C LEU A 346 7.45 5.22 -10.52
N LEU A 347 6.36 5.71 -9.93
CA LEU A 347 6.26 7.06 -9.37
C LEU A 347 7.29 7.28 -8.27
N LEU A 348 7.38 6.36 -7.32
CA LEU A 348 8.35 6.48 -6.23
C LEU A 348 9.79 6.33 -6.73
N PHE A 349 10.05 5.49 -7.72
CA PHE A 349 11.38 5.36 -8.34
C PHE A 349 11.78 6.65 -9.06
N ALA A 350 10.91 7.20 -9.91
CA ALA A 350 11.18 8.41 -10.68
C ALA A 350 11.39 9.63 -9.77
N HIS A 351 10.45 9.90 -8.87
CA HIS A 351 10.46 11.11 -8.05
C HIS A 351 11.28 10.97 -6.77
N GLY A 352 11.44 9.76 -6.27
CA GLY A 352 12.23 9.46 -5.08
C GLY A 352 13.69 9.16 -5.42
N VAL A 353 13.95 8.09 -6.15
CA VAL A 353 15.31 7.61 -6.46
C VAL A 353 15.98 8.50 -7.50
N LEU A 354 15.40 8.60 -8.69
CA LEU A 354 15.99 9.39 -9.78
C LEU A 354 15.89 10.89 -9.52
N GLY A 355 14.93 11.33 -8.73
CA GLY A 355 14.83 12.69 -8.19
C GLY A 355 15.83 13.00 -7.07
N GLY A 356 16.66 12.03 -6.64
CA GLY A 356 17.72 12.23 -5.63
C GLY A 356 17.22 12.42 -4.20
N ARG A 357 15.95 12.11 -3.89
CA ARG A 357 15.37 12.27 -2.54
C ARG A 357 15.65 11.10 -1.62
N ILE A 358 15.77 9.89 -2.17
CA ILE A 358 16.04 8.65 -1.43
C ILE A 358 17.03 7.77 -2.22
N SER A 359 17.75 6.89 -1.52
CA SER A 359 18.60 5.88 -2.15
C SER A 359 17.76 4.73 -2.74
N PRO A 360 18.31 3.95 -3.69
CA PRO A 360 17.70 2.72 -4.18
C PRO A 360 17.36 1.73 -3.06
N SER A 361 18.22 1.59 -2.06
CA SER A 361 17.98 0.71 -0.90
C SER A 361 16.82 1.22 -0.03
N ARG A 362 16.68 2.56 0.13
CA ARG A 362 15.53 3.12 0.85
C ARG A 362 14.23 2.88 0.09
N PHE A 363 14.25 2.97 -1.24
CA PHE A 363 13.11 2.60 -2.08
C PHE A 363 12.69 1.15 -1.84
N VAL A 364 13.63 0.19 -1.85
CA VAL A 364 13.34 -1.23 -1.56
C VAL A 364 12.81 -1.40 -0.13
N ALA A 365 13.36 -0.67 0.83
CA ALA A 365 12.83 -0.69 2.20
C ALA A 365 11.35 -0.30 2.24
N LEU A 366 10.98 0.82 1.62
CA LEU A 366 9.62 1.38 1.63
C LEU A 366 8.58 0.54 0.87
N THR A 367 9.00 -0.12 -0.20
CA THR A 367 8.08 -0.78 -1.14
C THR A 367 8.04 -2.30 -1.02
N SER A 368 9.02 -2.90 -0.35
CA SER A 368 9.19 -4.36 -0.33
C SER A 368 9.59 -4.90 1.05
N ALA A 369 10.73 -4.49 1.62
CA ALA A 369 11.27 -5.10 2.82
C ALA A 369 10.48 -4.75 4.10
N ASN A 370 10.14 -3.48 4.30
CA ASN A 370 9.37 -3.04 5.46
C ASN A 370 7.93 -3.60 5.46
N PRO A 371 7.19 -3.54 4.31
CA PRO A 371 5.90 -4.22 4.24
C PRO A 371 5.99 -5.70 4.58
N ALA A 372 7.00 -6.43 4.06
CA ALA A 372 7.18 -7.84 4.36
C ALA A 372 7.40 -8.12 5.86
N ARG A 373 8.21 -7.29 6.53
CA ARG A 373 8.53 -7.41 7.96
C ARG A 373 7.34 -7.10 8.84
N LEU A 374 6.64 -5.99 8.55
CA LEU A 374 5.50 -5.54 9.34
C LEU A 374 4.30 -6.48 9.25
N PHE A 375 4.12 -7.11 8.08
CA PHE A 375 2.93 -7.91 7.82
C PHE A 375 3.19 -9.42 7.75
N GLY A 376 4.28 -9.91 8.37
CA GLY A 376 4.52 -11.34 8.58
C GLY A 376 4.83 -12.13 7.30
N LEU A 377 5.39 -11.48 6.27
CA LEU A 377 5.81 -12.10 5.01
C LEU A 377 7.33 -12.33 4.90
N TRP A 378 8.10 -11.71 5.81
CA TRP A 378 9.55 -11.87 5.88
C TRP A 378 9.94 -13.21 6.52
N PRO A 379 11.02 -13.91 6.06
CA PRO A 379 11.94 -13.55 4.96
C PRO A 379 11.50 -14.11 3.58
N ARG A 380 10.32 -14.71 3.48
CA ARG A 380 9.85 -15.32 2.24
C ARG A 380 9.74 -14.30 1.11
N LYS A 381 9.30 -13.08 1.41
CA LYS A 381 9.08 -11.96 0.48
C LYS A 381 9.92 -10.74 0.88
N GLY A 382 10.08 -9.79 -0.05
CA GLY A 382 10.62 -8.46 0.21
C GLY A 382 12.16 -8.37 0.28
N ASN A 383 12.88 -9.39 -0.19
CA ASN A 383 14.36 -9.42 -0.21
C ASN A 383 14.91 -10.28 -1.35
N LEU A 384 16.26 -10.30 -1.48
CA LEU A 384 17.00 -11.12 -2.45
C LEU A 384 17.84 -12.21 -1.79
N GLN A 385 17.42 -12.74 -0.64
CA GLN A 385 18.12 -13.78 0.08
C GLN A 385 17.90 -15.17 -0.55
N LEU A 386 18.85 -16.07 -0.33
CA LEU A 386 18.72 -17.46 -0.78
C LEU A 386 17.52 -18.13 -0.11
N GLY A 387 16.72 -18.82 -0.88
CA GLY A 387 15.50 -19.50 -0.43
C GLY A 387 14.25 -18.61 -0.40
N SER A 388 14.37 -17.28 -0.57
CA SER A 388 13.21 -16.41 -0.74
C SER A 388 12.54 -16.65 -2.09
N ASP A 389 11.24 -16.37 -2.18
CA ASP A 389 10.51 -16.42 -3.44
C ASP A 389 11.19 -15.47 -4.45
N ALA A 390 11.35 -15.93 -5.68
CA ALA A 390 11.96 -15.14 -6.76
C ALA A 390 10.94 -14.13 -7.32
N ASP A 391 10.54 -13.22 -6.46
CA ASP A 391 9.68 -12.06 -6.76
C ASP A 391 10.57 -10.87 -7.04
N LEU A 392 10.63 -10.45 -8.30
CA LEU A 392 11.62 -9.48 -8.75
C LEU A 392 11.00 -8.43 -9.66
N VAL A 393 11.56 -7.22 -9.60
CA VAL A 393 11.30 -6.17 -10.58
C VAL A 393 12.63 -5.66 -11.13
N LEU A 394 12.71 -5.53 -12.46
CA LEU A 394 13.83 -4.90 -13.16
C LEU A 394 13.42 -3.49 -13.55
N MET A 395 14.12 -2.49 -12.99
CA MET A 395 13.89 -1.06 -13.21
C MET A 395 15.01 -0.48 -14.07
N ASP A 396 14.68 0.07 -15.25
CA ASP A 396 15.65 0.78 -16.11
C ASP A 396 15.62 2.29 -15.77
N PRO A 397 16.69 2.84 -15.17
CA PRO A 397 16.74 4.25 -14.80
C PRO A 397 16.89 5.21 -15.99
N ARG A 398 17.25 4.69 -17.17
CA ARG A 398 17.48 5.49 -18.39
C ARG A 398 16.24 5.59 -19.26
N GLY A 399 15.24 4.72 -19.00
CA GLY A 399 13.96 4.74 -19.70
C GLY A 399 13.16 6.00 -19.39
N GLU A 400 12.12 6.22 -20.14
CA GLU A 400 11.08 7.23 -19.87
C GLU A 400 9.71 6.57 -20.01
N THR A 401 8.80 6.90 -19.12
CA THR A 401 7.41 6.46 -19.17
C THR A 401 6.48 7.65 -19.14
N LEU A 402 5.57 7.73 -20.10
CA LEU A 402 4.43 8.66 -20.07
C LEU A 402 3.22 7.89 -19.57
N ILE A 403 2.72 8.26 -18.41
CA ILE A 403 1.52 7.63 -17.86
C ILE A 403 0.30 8.05 -18.68
N ARG A 404 -0.39 7.06 -19.22
CA ARG A 404 -1.65 7.22 -19.92
C ARG A 404 -2.59 6.11 -19.49
N HIS A 405 -3.80 6.48 -19.11
CA HIS A 405 -4.81 5.50 -18.70
C HIS A 405 -4.99 4.40 -19.75
N ALA A 406 -5.04 4.75 -21.04
CA ALA A 406 -5.20 3.78 -22.13
C ALA A 406 -4.09 2.70 -22.22
N ALA A 407 -2.97 2.88 -21.52
CA ALA A 407 -1.87 1.92 -21.44
C ALA A 407 -1.83 1.17 -20.09
N LEU A 408 -2.71 1.50 -19.15
CA LEU A 408 -2.81 0.82 -17.84
C LEU A 408 -3.73 -0.40 -17.93
N HIS A 409 -3.65 -1.26 -16.93
CA HIS A 409 -4.28 -2.59 -16.94
C HIS A 409 -5.43 -2.74 -15.93
N ASP A 410 -5.73 -1.69 -15.16
CA ASP A 410 -6.92 -1.66 -14.31
C ASP A 410 -8.22 -1.51 -15.12
N ASN A 411 -9.38 -1.71 -14.48
CA ASN A 411 -10.69 -1.60 -15.10
C ASN A 411 -11.31 -0.18 -14.98
N GLY A 412 -10.52 0.82 -14.54
CA GLY A 412 -10.96 2.20 -14.50
C GLY A 412 -11.15 2.80 -15.90
N ASP A 413 -11.55 4.06 -15.94
CA ASP A 413 -11.71 4.85 -17.14
C ASP A 413 -10.90 6.16 -17.10
N TYR A 414 -10.05 6.34 -16.08
CA TYR A 414 -9.14 7.47 -15.91
C TYR A 414 -7.91 7.09 -15.08
N SER A 415 -6.89 7.96 -15.11
CA SER A 415 -5.75 7.89 -14.19
C SER A 415 -5.54 9.24 -13.52
N PRO A 416 -5.35 9.31 -12.19
CA PRO A 416 -5.04 10.58 -11.51
C PRO A 416 -3.65 11.11 -11.90
N TYR A 417 -2.83 10.29 -12.56
CA TYR A 417 -1.47 10.62 -13.03
C TYR A 417 -1.41 10.80 -14.56
N GLU A 418 -2.57 10.96 -15.23
CA GLU A 418 -2.65 11.09 -16.69
C GLU A 418 -1.72 12.20 -17.22
N GLY A 419 -0.92 11.87 -18.22
CA GLY A 419 0.04 12.80 -18.85
C GLY A 419 1.33 13.03 -18.06
N MET A 420 1.50 12.45 -16.87
CA MET A 420 2.73 12.58 -16.09
C MET A 420 3.89 11.84 -16.78
N ARG A 421 5.01 12.56 -16.98
CA ARG A 421 6.25 12.00 -17.51
C ARG A 421 7.15 11.57 -16.36
N CYS A 422 7.53 10.31 -16.34
CA CYS A 422 8.42 9.72 -15.35
C CYS A 422 9.72 9.30 -16.01
N GLN A 423 10.86 9.74 -15.47
CA GLN A 423 12.12 9.10 -15.78
C GLN A 423 12.14 7.69 -15.20
N GLY A 424 12.66 6.73 -15.97
CA GLY A 424 12.64 5.32 -15.60
C GLY A 424 11.47 4.56 -16.19
N ARG A 425 11.63 3.24 -16.26
CA ARG A 425 10.57 2.31 -16.65
C ARG A 425 10.75 0.96 -15.99
N ILE A 426 9.64 0.21 -15.87
CA ILE A 426 9.64 -1.18 -15.46
C ILE A 426 9.87 -2.04 -16.70
N ARG A 427 10.98 -2.79 -16.72
CA ARG A 427 11.35 -3.69 -17.81
C ARG A 427 10.76 -5.08 -17.66
N LEU A 428 10.75 -5.60 -16.43
CA LEU A 428 10.38 -6.98 -16.18
C LEU A 428 9.87 -7.13 -14.76
N THR A 429 8.82 -7.91 -14.61
CA THR A 429 8.31 -8.35 -13.30
C THR A 429 8.24 -9.86 -13.29
N LEU A 430 8.84 -10.47 -12.26
CA LEU A 430 8.77 -11.92 -12.01
C LEU A 430 8.02 -12.16 -10.69
N SER A 431 7.06 -13.06 -10.72
CA SER A 431 6.39 -13.59 -9.53
C SER A 431 6.72 -15.07 -9.37
N ARG A 432 7.36 -15.43 -8.28
CA ARG A 432 7.92 -16.77 -8.03
C ARG A 432 8.68 -17.31 -9.25
N GLY A 433 9.56 -16.48 -9.78
CA GLY A 433 10.41 -16.80 -10.92
C GLY A 433 9.72 -16.86 -12.28
N GLU A 434 8.40 -16.76 -12.37
CA GLU A 434 7.67 -16.66 -13.65
C GLU A 434 7.55 -15.19 -14.08
N ILE A 435 7.80 -14.94 -15.37
CA ILE A 435 7.63 -13.60 -15.95
C ILE A 435 6.13 -13.31 -16.06
N VAL A 436 5.66 -12.30 -15.35
CA VAL A 436 4.24 -11.90 -15.33
C VAL A 436 3.98 -10.59 -16.10
N ALA A 437 5.03 -9.76 -16.30
CA ALA A 437 4.96 -8.59 -17.17
C ALA A 437 6.33 -8.26 -17.75
N ARG A 438 6.36 -7.70 -18.97
CA ARG A 438 7.58 -7.26 -19.66
C ARG A 438 7.28 -6.02 -20.49
N ASP A 439 8.07 -4.94 -20.29
CA ASP A 439 7.99 -3.69 -21.04
C ASP A 439 6.56 -3.12 -21.18
N GLY A 440 5.75 -3.23 -20.12
CA GLY A 440 4.36 -2.79 -20.08
C GLY A 440 3.35 -3.82 -20.64
N GLU A 441 3.78 -4.98 -21.13
CA GLU A 441 2.90 -6.03 -21.59
C GLU A 441 2.64 -7.06 -20.49
N PHE A 442 1.39 -7.38 -20.25
CA PHE A 442 0.98 -8.43 -19.32
C PHE A 442 1.20 -9.81 -19.95
N LEU A 443 2.00 -10.64 -19.30
CA LEU A 443 2.35 -12.01 -19.73
C LEU A 443 1.94 -13.08 -18.71
N GLY A 444 1.38 -12.65 -17.59
CA GLY A 444 0.93 -13.55 -16.53
C GLY A 444 -0.34 -14.31 -16.90
N ARG A 445 -0.79 -15.13 -16.00
CA ARG A 445 -2.05 -15.88 -16.15
C ARG A 445 -2.94 -15.69 -14.93
N ARG A 446 -4.23 -15.68 -15.18
CA ARG A 446 -5.26 -15.69 -14.13
C ARG A 446 -5.05 -16.93 -13.24
N GLY A 447 -5.16 -16.76 -11.91
CA GLY A 447 -4.97 -17.84 -10.96
C GLY A 447 -3.49 -18.26 -10.72
N HIS A 448 -2.51 -17.45 -11.19
CA HIS A 448 -1.12 -17.68 -10.82
C HIS A 448 -0.84 -17.35 -9.35
N GLY A 449 -1.45 -16.28 -8.83
CA GLY A 449 -1.30 -15.83 -7.45
C GLY A 449 -1.80 -16.84 -6.43
N ARG A 450 -1.18 -16.86 -5.25
CA ARG A 450 -1.53 -17.75 -4.14
C ARG A 450 -1.83 -16.94 -2.90
N PHE A 451 -2.77 -17.41 -2.11
CA PHE A 451 -2.97 -16.91 -0.77
C PHE A 451 -1.74 -17.16 0.10
N LEU A 452 -1.32 -16.17 0.84
CA LEU A 452 -0.20 -16.24 1.79
C LEU A 452 -0.75 -16.11 3.21
N ALA A 453 -0.77 -17.23 3.94
CA ALA A 453 -0.91 -17.18 5.38
C ALA A 453 0.33 -16.47 5.95
N ARG A 454 0.11 -15.45 6.76
CA ARG A 454 1.16 -14.59 7.33
C ARG A 454 1.48 -15.00 8.76
N SER A 455 2.75 -14.86 9.13
CA SER A 455 3.16 -15.04 10.53
C SER A 455 2.56 -13.93 11.41
N PRO A 456 2.32 -14.19 12.70
CA PRO A 456 2.01 -13.14 13.67
C PRO A 456 3.02 -12.00 13.60
N PHE A 457 2.57 -10.80 13.95
CA PHE A 457 3.45 -9.62 14.02
C PHE A 457 4.55 -9.82 15.07
N ASP A 458 5.80 -9.67 14.64
CA ASP A 458 6.98 -9.76 15.51
C ASP A 458 7.67 -8.39 15.58
N PRO A 459 7.65 -7.72 16.76
CA PRO A 459 8.35 -6.44 16.93
C PRO A 459 9.86 -6.52 16.66
N ALA A 460 10.50 -7.69 16.82
CA ALA A 460 11.93 -7.87 16.56
C ALA A 460 12.26 -7.84 15.06
N LEU A 461 11.31 -8.16 14.20
CA LEU A 461 11.45 -8.07 12.76
C LEU A 461 11.05 -6.71 12.20
N ALA A 462 10.40 -5.85 12.98
CA ALA A 462 9.99 -4.53 12.56
C ALA A 462 11.19 -3.71 12.03
N PRO A 463 10.96 -2.79 11.07
CA PRO A 463 12.03 -2.03 10.44
C PRO A 463 12.90 -1.30 11.45
N ASP A 464 14.23 -1.42 11.31
CA ASP A 464 15.17 -0.57 12.01
C ASP A 464 15.06 0.87 11.44
N ARG A 465 14.95 1.83 12.34
CA ARG A 465 14.72 3.25 11.99
C ARG A 465 15.99 4.08 11.88
N HIS A 466 17.15 3.48 12.14
CA HIS A 466 18.44 4.15 11.95
C HIS A 466 18.84 4.10 10.47
N TRP A 467 18.23 4.96 9.66
CA TRP A 467 18.62 5.15 8.26
C TRP A 467 19.67 6.27 8.20
N PRO A 468 20.87 6.02 7.65
CA PRO A 468 21.85 7.09 7.49
C PRO A 468 21.25 8.15 6.55
N CYS A 469 21.17 9.39 7.05
CA CYS A 469 20.76 10.53 6.24
C CYS A 469 21.67 10.59 5.01
N PRO A 470 21.13 10.68 3.77
CA PRO A 470 22.00 10.91 2.62
C PRO A 470 22.77 12.20 2.86
N THR A 471 24.09 12.12 2.85
CA THR A 471 24.94 13.31 2.80
C THR A 471 24.60 13.99 1.48
N VAL A 472 23.94 15.15 1.56
CA VAL A 472 23.75 16.03 0.41
C VAL A 472 25.17 16.38 -0.04
N ALA A 473 25.57 15.79 -1.19
CA ALA A 473 26.80 16.22 -1.86
C ALA A 473 26.57 17.67 -2.29
N GLY A 474 27.35 18.57 -1.68
CA GLY A 474 27.31 20.00 -1.96
C GLY A 474 27.83 20.37 -3.37
#